data_3ef486ac1ec3d06bca47188745a97683
#
_entry.id   3ef486ac1ec3d06bca47188745a97683
#
_cell.length_a   1.000
_cell.length_b   1.000
_cell.length_c   1.000
_cell.angle_alpha   90.00
_cell.angle_beta   90.00
_cell.angle_gamma   90.00
#
_symmetry.space_group_name_H-M   'P 1'
#
loop_
_entity.id
_entity.type
_entity.pdbx_description
1 polymer ?
#
loop_
_entity_poly.entity_id
_entity_poly.type
_entity_poly.pdbx_seq_one_letter_code
_entity_poly.pdbx_strand_id
1 'polypeptide(L)'
;MLAAMFGGHALFTISDKTFDRMVEANNGRTGYHIHVSEGMNDVYDSLQNYGRRPIQRLQDHGILGDKTILGHCIHVNTAEMEIIQHTNTMVVNNPESNMGNAIGICPVIQLHKRGILLGMGTDAYTNDMLESIKVALCSQRSQNCLPNVGWCEVTDMLFRNNAKIGEKYFPATLGVLKAGAAADIIVMDYKPFTPFSDENIDCLLYTSPSP
;
A
#
# COMPACT_ATOMS: atom_id res chain seq x y z
N MET A 1 -6.37 21.65 -5.84
CA MET A 1 -5.63 21.02 -6.98
C MET A 1 -6.18 19.62 -7.18
N LEU A 2 -6.30 19.12 -8.42
CA LEU A 2 -6.80 17.77 -8.73
C LEU A 2 -5.71 17.01 -9.48
N ALA A 3 -5.57 15.72 -9.15
CA ALA A 3 -4.74 14.77 -9.89
C ALA A 3 -5.58 13.53 -10.20
N ALA A 4 -5.22 12.80 -11.23
CA ALA A 4 -5.90 11.59 -11.65
C ALA A 4 -4.92 10.49 -12.01
N MET A 5 -5.35 9.25 -11.86
CA MET A 5 -4.64 8.03 -12.27
C MET A 5 -5.56 7.17 -13.13
N PHE A 6 -4.99 6.29 -13.95
CA PHE A 6 -5.77 5.23 -14.57
C PHE A 6 -6.12 4.16 -13.54
N GLY A 7 -7.42 4.02 -13.25
CA GLY A 7 -7.91 2.97 -12.36
C GLY A 7 -8.09 1.66 -13.09
N GLY A 8 -7.55 0.58 -12.55
CA GLY A 8 -7.83 -0.79 -12.93
C GLY A 8 -8.44 -1.55 -11.75
N HIS A 9 -9.34 -2.50 -12.02
CA HIS A 9 -9.83 -3.44 -11.01
C HIS A 9 -8.79 -4.54 -10.76
N ALA A 10 -9.14 -5.71 -10.28
CA ALA A 10 -8.23 -6.82 -10.10
C ALA A 10 -7.79 -7.44 -11.45
N LEU A 11 -6.57 -7.99 -11.52
CA LEU A 11 -6.00 -8.47 -12.79
C LEU A 11 -6.87 -9.51 -13.49
N PHE A 12 -7.48 -10.42 -12.76
CA PHE A 12 -8.36 -11.46 -13.33
C PHE A 12 -9.62 -10.90 -13.99
N THR A 13 -9.92 -9.61 -13.79
CA THR A 13 -11.04 -8.94 -14.45
C THR A 13 -10.62 -8.15 -15.68
N ILE A 14 -9.33 -8.07 -15.99
CA ILE A 14 -8.77 -7.23 -17.04
C ILE A 14 -8.01 -8.10 -18.05
N SER A 15 -8.45 -8.09 -19.32
CA SER A 15 -7.73 -8.79 -20.39
C SER A 15 -6.49 -8.02 -20.84
N ASP A 16 -5.53 -8.71 -21.47
CA ASP A 16 -4.34 -8.08 -22.06
C ASP A 16 -4.71 -7.00 -23.07
N LYS A 17 -5.73 -7.26 -23.91
CA LYS A 17 -6.27 -6.23 -24.83
C LYS A 17 -6.78 -4.98 -24.13
N THR A 18 -7.30 -5.13 -22.90
CA THR A 18 -7.73 -3.97 -22.09
C THR A 18 -6.54 -3.22 -21.56
N PHE A 19 -5.48 -3.92 -21.09
CA PHE A 19 -4.22 -3.28 -20.69
C PHE A 19 -3.61 -2.49 -21.82
N ASP A 20 -3.51 -3.07 -23.03
CA ASP A 20 -2.96 -2.38 -24.20
C ASP A 20 -3.72 -1.08 -24.47
N ARG A 21 -5.05 -1.13 -24.43
CA ARG A 21 -5.90 0.06 -24.60
C ARG A 21 -5.75 1.09 -23.47
N MET A 22 -5.55 0.63 -22.22
CA MET A 22 -5.28 1.54 -21.10
C MET A 22 -3.95 2.26 -21.29
N VAL A 23 -2.91 1.54 -21.73
CA VAL A 23 -1.58 2.11 -21.98
C VAL A 23 -1.62 3.09 -23.15
N GLU A 24 -2.28 2.72 -24.25
CA GLU A 24 -2.49 3.61 -25.41
C GLU A 24 -3.24 4.89 -25.00
N ALA A 25 -4.35 4.76 -24.29
CA ALA A 25 -5.14 5.90 -23.83
C ALA A 25 -4.43 6.78 -22.82
N ASN A 26 -3.63 6.18 -21.93
CA ASN A 26 -2.81 6.91 -20.95
C ASN A 26 -1.68 7.70 -21.65
N ASN A 27 -1.06 7.12 -22.65
CA ASN A 27 0.05 7.74 -23.41
C ASN A 27 1.11 8.39 -22.48
N GLY A 28 1.47 7.72 -21.40
CA GLY A 28 2.49 8.16 -20.44
C GLY A 28 2.12 9.39 -19.57
N ARG A 29 0.85 9.82 -19.56
CA ARG A 29 0.43 11.03 -18.82
C ARG A 29 0.42 10.85 -17.31
N THR A 30 0.09 9.65 -16.83
CA THR A 30 -0.02 9.36 -15.41
C THR A 30 0.31 7.91 -15.11
N GLY A 31 0.34 7.54 -13.82
CA GLY A 31 0.45 6.14 -13.39
C GLY A 31 -0.88 5.41 -13.35
N TYR A 32 -0.83 4.19 -12.85
CA TYR A 32 -1.99 3.31 -12.72
C TYR A 32 -2.25 3.01 -11.23
N HIS A 33 -3.50 2.75 -10.90
CA HIS A 33 -3.89 2.23 -9.60
C HIS A 33 -4.71 0.96 -9.80
N ILE A 34 -4.19 -0.19 -9.35
CA ILE A 34 -4.71 -1.51 -9.69
C ILE A 34 -4.52 -2.48 -8.52
N HIS A 35 -5.49 -3.38 -8.29
CA HIS A 35 -5.39 -4.47 -7.32
C HIS A 35 -4.57 -5.62 -7.92
N VAL A 36 -3.59 -6.12 -7.19
CA VAL A 36 -2.65 -7.12 -7.69
C VAL A 36 -2.33 -8.17 -6.64
N SER A 37 -2.42 -9.43 -7.03
CA SER A 37 -2.07 -10.57 -6.17
C SER A 37 -2.74 -10.47 -4.79
N GLU A 38 -3.98 -10.01 -4.78
CA GLU A 38 -4.80 -9.88 -3.58
C GLU A 38 -5.17 -11.25 -3.05
N GLY A 39 -5.75 -12.11 -3.89
CA GLY A 39 -6.04 -13.52 -3.60
C GLY A 39 -5.30 -14.46 -4.53
N MET A 40 -5.20 -15.73 -4.17
CA MET A 40 -4.57 -16.77 -5.01
C MET A 40 -5.29 -16.97 -6.34
N ASN A 41 -6.58 -16.66 -6.42
CA ASN A 41 -7.35 -16.67 -7.67
C ASN A 41 -6.74 -15.75 -8.73
N ASP A 42 -6.24 -14.57 -8.34
CA ASP A 42 -5.57 -13.63 -9.24
C ASP A 42 -4.27 -14.24 -9.83
N VAL A 43 -3.51 -14.94 -8.98
CA VAL A 43 -2.29 -15.65 -9.40
C VAL A 43 -2.60 -16.82 -10.34
N TYR A 44 -3.60 -17.63 -9.99
CA TYR A 44 -3.98 -18.79 -10.81
C TYR A 44 -4.57 -18.38 -12.16
N ASP A 45 -5.46 -17.38 -12.18
CA ASP A 45 -6.00 -16.84 -13.42
C ASP A 45 -4.90 -16.33 -14.35
N SER A 46 -3.96 -15.54 -13.81
CA SER A 46 -2.85 -14.97 -14.55
C SER A 46 -1.95 -16.05 -15.15
N LEU A 47 -1.62 -17.08 -14.38
CA LEU A 47 -0.83 -18.22 -14.86
C LEU A 47 -1.57 -19.06 -15.90
N GLN A 48 -2.84 -19.38 -15.66
CA GLN A 48 -3.63 -20.26 -16.52
C GLN A 48 -3.95 -19.62 -17.87
N ASN A 49 -4.35 -18.35 -17.86
CA ASN A 49 -4.85 -17.67 -19.06
C ASN A 49 -3.75 -16.94 -19.83
N TYR A 50 -2.67 -16.52 -19.16
CA TYR A 50 -1.64 -15.68 -19.76
C TYR A 50 -0.21 -16.24 -19.63
N GLY A 51 -0.01 -17.34 -18.88
CA GLY A 51 1.30 -17.96 -18.71
C GLY A 51 2.31 -17.08 -17.94
N ARG A 52 1.85 -16.06 -17.25
CA ARG A 52 2.65 -15.09 -16.49
C ARG A 52 2.09 -14.92 -15.09
N ARG A 53 2.96 -14.64 -14.12
CA ARG A 53 2.50 -14.20 -12.81
C ARG A 53 2.03 -12.73 -12.88
N PRO A 54 1.17 -12.28 -11.93
CA PRO A 54 0.53 -10.97 -11.98
C PRO A 54 1.47 -9.79 -12.26
N ILE A 55 2.57 -9.68 -11.52
CA ILE A 55 3.52 -8.56 -11.68
C ILE A 55 4.29 -8.64 -13.01
N GLN A 56 4.65 -9.84 -13.45
CA GLN A 56 5.28 -10.03 -14.76
C GLN A 56 4.35 -9.62 -15.89
N ARG A 57 3.06 -9.97 -15.79
CA ARG A 57 2.05 -9.58 -16.77
C ARG A 57 1.91 -8.07 -16.86
N LEU A 58 1.88 -7.35 -15.71
CA LEU A 58 1.85 -5.89 -15.69
C LEU A 58 3.10 -5.26 -16.27
N GLN A 59 4.28 -5.87 -16.03
CA GLN A 59 5.54 -5.42 -16.61
C GLN A 59 5.52 -5.54 -18.14
N ASP A 60 5.05 -6.66 -18.67
CA ASP A 60 4.99 -6.92 -20.13
C ASP A 60 4.11 -5.89 -20.85
N HIS A 61 3.07 -5.36 -20.19
CA HIS A 61 2.19 -4.31 -20.72
C HIS A 61 2.66 -2.87 -20.41
N GLY A 62 3.79 -2.67 -19.71
CA GLY A 62 4.29 -1.33 -19.40
C GLY A 62 3.42 -0.56 -18.39
N ILE A 63 2.72 -1.27 -17.50
CA ILE A 63 1.87 -0.68 -16.46
C ILE A 63 2.70 -0.21 -15.26
N LEU A 64 3.83 -0.90 -14.98
CA LEU A 64 4.67 -0.61 -13.83
C LEU A 64 5.47 0.68 -14.00
N GLY A 65 5.78 1.34 -12.90
CA GLY A 65 6.60 2.56 -12.88
C GLY A 65 6.41 3.36 -11.60
N ASP A 66 7.19 4.40 -11.45
CA ASP A 66 7.30 5.23 -10.24
C ASP A 66 6.03 6.04 -9.90
N LYS A 67 5.05 6.08 -10.80
CA LYS A 67 3.72 6.67 -10.59
C LYS A 67 2.60 5.63 -10.54
N THR A 68 2.92 4.34 -10.48
CA THR A 68 1.92 3.28 -10.36
C THR A 68 1.79 2.81 -8.92
N ILE A 69 0.56 2.63 -8.47
CA ILE A 69 0.20 2.07 -7.16
C ILE A 69 -0.40 0.69 -7.36
N LEU A 70 0.18 -0.31 -6.71
CA LEU A 70 -0.33 -1.66 -6.63
C LEU A 70 -1.00 -1.88 -5.28
N GLY A 71 -2.30 -2.15 -5.28
CA GLY A 71 -3.02 -2.52 -4.07
C GLY A 71 -2.71 -3.96 -3.65
N HIS A 72 -2.64 -4.19 -2.34
CA HIS A 72 -2.50 -5.49 -1.65
C HIS A 72 -1.15 -6.18 -1.82
N CYS A 73 -0.79 -6.69 -2.98
CA CYS A 73 0.45 -7.44 -3.23
C CYS A 73 0.71 -8.56 -2.20
N ILE A 74 -0.33 -9.32 -1.81
CA ILE A 74 -0.24 -10.35 -0.76
C ILE A 74 0.53 -11.57 -1.26
N HIS A 75 0.18 -12.06 -2.45
CA HIS A 75 0.69 -13.32 -3.00
C HIS A 75 1.81 -13.11 -4.03
N VAL A 76 2.61 -12.06 -3.87
CA VAL A 76 3.80 -11.82 -4.68
C VAL A 76 4.97 -12.71 -4.23
N ASN A 77 5.75 -13.22 -5.17
CA ASN A 77 6.97 -13.97 -4.90
C ASN A 77 8.22 -13.07 -4.97
N THR A 78 9.39 -13.65 -4.66
CA THR A 78 10.67 -12.93 -4.65
C THR A 78 10.98 -12.25 -5.99
N ALA A 79 10.79 -12.94 -7.11
CA ALA A 79 11.06 -12.39 -8.44
C ALA A 79 10.11 -11.23 -8.77
N GLU A 80 8.85 -11.32 -8.37
CA GLU A 80 7.90 -10.22 -8.52
C GLU A 80 8.25 -9.01 -7.63
N MET A 81 8.73 -9.23 -6.40
CA MET A 81 9.23 -8.15 -5.56
C MET A 81 10.45 -7.45 -6.16
N GLU A 82 11.33 -8.18 -6.84
CA GLU A 82 12.46 -7.62 -7.58
C GLU A 82 12.00 -6.75 -8.74
N ILE A 83 10.99 -7.17 -9.50
CA ILE A 83 10.39 -6.36 -10.57
C ILE A 83 9.80 -5.06 -10.00
N ILE A 84 9.01 -5.14 -8.92
CA ILE A 84 8.42 -3.97 -8.25
C ILE A 84 9.53 -2.99 -7.82
N GLN A 85 10.61 -3.51 -7.23
CA GLN A 85 11.76 -2.72 -6.80
C GLN A 85 12.44 -2.01 -7.99
N HIS A 86 12.80 -2.75 -9.04
CA HIS A 86 13.52 -2.20 -10.19
C HIS A 86 12.71 -1.17 -10.99
N THR A 87 11.38 -1.31 -10.99
CA THR A 87 10.48 -0.37 -11.66
C THR A 87 10.10 0.82 -10.78
N ASN A 88 10.56 0.87 -9.53
CA ASN A 88 10.17 1.87 -8.53
C ASN A 88 8.64 1.97 -8.32
N THR A 89 7.92 0.89 -8.59
CA THR A 89 6.47 0.83 -8.42
C THR A 89 6.12 0.83 -6.93
N MET A 90 5.07 1.55 -6.57
CA MET A 90 4.61 1.68 -5.19
C MET A 90 3.62 0.58 -4.83
N VAL A 91 3.63 0.17 -3.57
CA VAL A 91 2.66 -0.80 -3.05
C VAL A 91 1.87 -0.18 -1.89
N VAL A 92 0.57 -0.42 -1.85
CA VAL A 92 -0.30 0.00 -0.74
C VAL A 92 -0.90 -1.23 -0.07
N ASN A 93 -0.59 -1.39 1.21
CA ASN A 93 -1.15 -2.45 2.05
C ASN A 93 -2.48 -2.00 2.66
N ASN A 94 -3.51 -2.84 2.56
CA ASN A 94 -4.86 -2.61 3.11
C ASN A 94 -5.14 -3.68 4.20
N PRO A 95 -4.58 -3.53 5.41
CA PRO A 95 -4.51 -4.63 6.38
C PRO A 95 -5.87 -5.15 6.83
N GLU A 96 -6.83 -4.29 7.09
CA GLU A 96 -8.17 -4.68 7.55
C GLU A 96 -8.97 -5.37 6.46
N SER A 97 -8.93 -4.83 5.23
CA SER A 97 -9.56 -5.47 4.07
C SER A 97 -8.97 -6.85 3.82
N ASN A 98 -7.64 -6.97 3.83
CA ASN A 98 -6.96 -8.25 3.64
C ASN A 98 -7.39 -9.30 4.67
N MET A 99 -7.49 -8.91 5.93
CA MET A 99 -7.90 -9.82 7.00
C MET A 99 -9.40 -10.10 6.98
N GLY A 100 -10.23 -9.08 6.76
CA GLY A 100 -11.68 -9.23 6.70
C GLY A 100 -12.14 -10.11 5.55
N ASN A 101 -11.45 -10.06 4.41
CA ASN A 101 -11.69 -10.93 3.26
C ASN A 101 -10.96 -12.29 3.36
N ALA A 102 -10.20 -12.52 4.43
CA ALA A 102 -9.45 -13.76 4.68
C ALA A 102 -8.51 -14.16 3.53
N ILE A 103 -7.90 -13.18 2.84
CA ILE A 103 -7.07 -13.40 1.64
C ILE A 103 -5.57 -13.50 1.93
N GLY A 104 -5.16 -13.23 3.16
CA GLY A 104 -3.77 -13.34 3.60
C GLY A 104 -3.18 -12.03 4.11
N ILE A 105 -1.89 -12.02 4.32
CA ILE A 105 -1.14 -10.89 4.88
C ILE A 105 -0.09 -10.42 3.89
N CYS A 106 -0.11 -9.14 3.53
CA CYS A 106 0.92 -8.54 2.68
C CYS A 106 2.32 -8.68 3.32
N PRO A 107 3.36 -9.11 2.59
CA PRO A 107 4.69 -9.33 3.12
C PRO A 107 5.47 -8.01 3.34
N VAL A 108 4.91 -7.11 4.15
CA VAL A 108 5.41 -5.74 4.38
C VAL A 108 6.89 -5.71 4.74
N ILE A 109 7.33 -6.59 5.67
CA ILE A 109 8.73 -6.63 6.11
C ILE A 109 9.67 -6.95 4.94
N GLN A 110 9.27 -7.87 4.07
CA GLN A 110 10.11 -8.29 2.94
C GLN A 110 10.17 -7.21 1.84
N LEU A 111 9.05 -6.56 1.57
CA LEU A 111 8.97 -5.45 0.62
C LEU A 111 9.76 -4.22 1.12
N HIS A 112 9.60 -3.88 2.41
CA HIS A 112 10.32 -2.77 3.02
C HIS A 112 11.85 -2.98 3.00
N LYS A 113 12.34 -4.19 3.33
CA LYS A 113 13.78 -4.53 3.26
C LYS A 113 14.39 -4.37 1.87
N ARG A 114 13.56 -4.42 0.82
CA ARG A 114 13.98 -4.15 -0.57
C ARG A 114 13.94 -2.68 -0.94
N GLY A 115 13.54 -1.80 -0.02
CA GLY A 115 13.42 -0.36 -0.29
C GLY A 115 12.23 0.01 -1.18
N ILE A 116 11.23 -0.88 -1.34
CA ILE A 116 10.00 -0.57 -2.05
C ILE A 116 9.21 0.45 -1.26
N LEU A 117 8.71 1.50 -1.92
CA LEU A 117 7.88 2.50 -1.28
C LEU A 117 6.50 1.91 -0.96
N LEU A 118 6.28 1.69 0.33
CA LEU A 118 5.05 1.10 0.87
C LEU A 118 4.18 2.18 1.50
N GLY A 119 2.91 2.22 1.11
CA GLY A 119 1.88 3.01 1.76
C GLY A 119 0.88 2.14 2.52
N MET A 120 0.02 2.79 3.27
CA MET A 120 -1.12 2.19 3.97
C MET A 120 -2.41 2.76 3.41
N GLY A 121 -3.34 1.88 3.10
CA GLY A 121 -4.69 2.20 2.67
C GLY A 121 -5.73 1.44 3.48
N THR A 122 -6.97 1.78 3.29
CA THR A 122 -8.13 1.20 3.98
C THR A 122 -9.00 0.34 3.09
N ASP A 123 -8.82 0.45 1.77
CA ASP A 123 -9.78 -0.10 0.82
C ASP A 123 -11.20 0.45 1.11
N ALA A 124 -12.25 -0.30 0.84
CA ALA A 124 -13.62 0.06 1.23
C ALA A 124 -14.02 -0.46 2.62
N TYR A 125 -13.06 -0.77 3.49
CA TYR A 125 -13.30 -1.49 4.74
C TYR A 125 -13.46 -0.57 5.95
N THR A 126 -12.60 0.44 6.10
CA THR A 126 -12.62 1.38 7.22
C THR A 126 -12.23 2.79 6.81
N ASN A 127 -12.52 3.77 7.65
CA ASN A 127 -11.99 5.13 7.53
C ASN A 127 -10.93 5.44 8.62
N ASP A 128 -10.66 4.48 9.51
CA ASP A 128 -9.77 4.67 10.65
C ASP A 128 -8.36 4.17 10.33
N MET A 129 -7.52 5.10 9.91
CA MET A 129 -6.12 4.82 9.57
C MET A 129 -5.26 4.48 10.80
N LEU A 130 -5.65 4.88 12.01
CA LEU A 130 -4.92 4.53 13.24
C LEU A 130 -5.22 3.09 13.66
N GLU A 131 -6.46 2.63 13.49
CA GLU A 131 -6.80 1.23 13.65
C GLU A 131 -6.04 0.36 12.64
N SER A 132 -5.90 0.84 11.41
CA SER A 132 -5.12 0.15 10.37
C SER A 132 -3.66 -0.08 10.79
N ILE A 133 -3.02 0.83 11.54
CA ILE A 133 -1.68 0.60 12.12
C ILE A 133 -1.69 -0.62 13.04
N LYS A 134 -2.65 -0.68 13.96
CA LYS A 134 -2.77 -1.79 14.93
C LYS A 134 -2.96 -3.12 14.23
N VAL A 135 -3.87 -3.17 13.26
CA VAL A 135 -4.15 -4.39 12.48
C VAL A 135 -2.93 -4.80 11.67
N ALA A 136 -2.28 -3.86 10.98
CA ALA A 136 -1.06 -4.12 10.22
C ALA A 136 0.06 -4.67 11.12
N LEU A 137 0.29 -4.06 12.29
CA LEU A 137 1.33 -4.50 13.22
C LEU A 137 1.07 -5.90 13.74
N CYS A 138 -0.15 -6.18 14.20
CA CYS A 138 -0.53 -7.50 14.71
C CYS A 138 -0.40 -8.57 13.62
N SER A 139 -0.83 -8.28 12.39
CA SER A 139 -0.73 -9.21 11.28
C SER A 139 0.73 -9.51 10.90
N GLN A 140 1.62 -8.49 10.84
CA GLN A 140 3.04 -8.71 10.57
C GLN A 140 3.71 -9.55 11.66
N ARG A 141 3.44 -9.27 12.93
CA ARG A 141 3.97 -10.07 14.06
C ARG A 141 3.51 -11.52 14.01
N SER A 142 2.21 -11.73 13.73
CA SER A 142 1.63 -13.06 13.59
C SER A 142 2.24 -13.83 12.43
N GLN A 143 2.36 -13.20 11.25
CA GLN A 143 2.92 -13.83 10.06
C GLN A 143 4.38 -14.23 10.22
N ASN A 144 5.18 -13.38 10.86
CA ASN A 144 6.61 -13.61 11.03
C ASN A 144 6.94 -14.39 12.33
N CYS A 145 5.97 -14.67 13.20
CA CYS A 145 6.15 -15.30 14.51
C CYS A 145 7.20 -14.57 15.38
N LEU A 146 7.31 -13.25 15.27
CA LEU A 146 8.29 -12.42 15.98
C LEU A 146 7.58 -11.19 16.60
N PRO A 147 7.72 -10.99 17.93
CA PRO A 147 7.03 -9.89 18.63
C PRO A 147 7.67 -8.51 18.39
N ASN A 148 8.89 -8.45 17.92
CA ASN A 148 9.70 -7.23 17.79
C ASN A 148 9.85 -6.72 16.35
N VAL A 149 9.01 -7.17 15.41
CA VAL A 149 9.03 -6.70 14.03
C VAL A 149 7.82 -5.81 13.71
N GLY A 150 7.92 -5.04 12.65
CA GLY A 150 6.82 -4.37 11.99
C GLY A 150 6.53 -2.96 12.48
N TRP A 151 7.02 -2.53 13.65
CA TRP A 151 6.66 -1.21 14.17
C TRP A 151 7.13 -0.08 13.25
N CYS A 152 8.41 -0.02 12.94
CA CYS A 152 8.97 1.03 12.09
C CYS A 152 8.37 0.98 10.68
N GLU A 153 8.26 -0.22 10.11
CA GLU A 153 7.74 -0.41 8.76
C GLU A 153 6.28 0.04 8.63
N VAL A 154 5.45 -0.34 9.62
CA VAL A 154 4.01 -0.03 9.62
C VAL A 154 3.76 1.46 9.88
N THR A 155 4.45 2.06 10.84
CA THR A 155 4.30 3.49 11.13
C THR A 155 4.83 4.36 9.99
N ASP A 156 5.93 3.96 9.35
CA ASP A 156 6.45 4.65 8.17
C ASP A 156 5.46 4.64 7.00
N MET A 157 4.73 3.56 6.79
CA MET A 157 3.70 3.50 5.74
C MET A 157 2.68 4.63 5.87
N LEU A 158 2.15 4.86 7.08
CA LEU A 158 1.14 5.89 7.30
C LEU A 158 1.74 7.28 7.44
N PHE A 159 2.68 7.46 8.37
CA PHE A 159 3.11 8.81 8.78
C PHE A 159 4.14 9.46 7.85
N ARG A 160 4.84 8.67 7.01
CA ARG A 160 5.88 9.19 6.11
C ARG A 160 5.65 8.84 4.65
N ASN A 161 5.34 7.58 4.37
CA ASN A 161 5.33 7.12 2.98
C ASN A 161 4.07 7.51 2.24
N ASN A 162 2.91 7.57 2.89
CA ASN A 162 1.69 8.09 2.26
C ASN A 162 1.88 9.53 1.77
N ALA A 163 2.59 10.36 2.53
CA ALA A 163 2.96 11.71 2.08
C ALA A 163 3.87 11.67 0.84
N LYS A 164 4.93 10.83 0.84
CA LYS A 164 5.82 10.66 -0.31
C LYS A 164 5.10 10.15 -1.57
N ILE A 165 4.11 9.26 -1.39
CA ILE A 165 3.25 8.80 -2.49
C ILE A 165 2.40 9.96 -3.01
N GLY A 166 1.78 10.74 -2.12
CA GLY A 166 0.98 11.91 -2.48
C GLY A 166 1.79 12.97 -3.23
N GLU A 167 3.02 13.24 -2.80
CA GLU A 167 3.94 14.22 -3.42
C GLU A 167 4.33 13.86 -4.87
N LYS A 168 4.16 12.60 -5.31
CA LYS A 168 4.34 12.23 -6.72
C LYS A 168 3.25 12.78 -7.64
N TYR A 169 2.10 13.15 -7.08
CA TYR A 169 0.94 13.65 -7.82
C TYR A 169 0.61 15.11 -7.52
N PHE A 170 0.95 15.58 -6.34
CA PHE A 170 0.65 16.93 -5.88
C PHE A 170 1.95 17.72 -5.64
N PRO A 171 2.13 18.89 -6.27
CA PRO A 171 3.32 19.72 -6.07
C PRO A 171 3.21 20.52 -4.76
N ALA A 172 3.06 19.81 -3.65
CA ALA A 172 2.95 20.37 -2.30
C ALA A 172 3.70 19.48 -1.32
N THR A 173 4.32 20.06 -0.32
CA THR A 173 4.89 19.29 0.80
C THR A 173 3.74 18.77 1.66
N LEU A 174 3.69 17.46 1.87
CA LEU A 174 2.64 16.75 2.59
C LEU A 174 3.16 16.14 3.90
N GLY A 175 2.25 15.85 4.84
CA GLY A 175 2.51 15.05 6.04
C GLY A 175 3.44 15.70 7.07
N VAL A 176 3.62 17.02 7.03
CA VAL A 176 4.46 17.77 7.98
C VAL A 176 3.80 19.08 8.43
N LEU A 177 3.96 19.43 9.70
CA LEU A 177 3.56 20.74 10.24
C LEU A 177 4.69 21.75 10.00
N LYS A 178 4.66 22.39 8.83
CA LYS A 178 5.68 23.37 8.41
C LYS A 178 5.06 24.49 7.60
N ALA A 179 5.57 25.70 7.76
CA ALA A 179 5.16 26.84 6.92
C ALA A 179 5.40 26.52 5.43
N GLY A 180 4.37 26.70 4.60
CA GLY A 180 4.39 26.38 3.17
C GLY A 180 4.01 24.94 2.81
N ALA A 181 3.81 24.05 3.78
CA ALA A 181 3.23 22.73 3.55
C ALA A 181 1.70 22.80 3.36
N ALA A 182 1.11 21.75 2.77
CA ALA A 182 -0.35 21.63 2.72
C ALA A 182 -0.93 21.54 4.13
N ALA A 183 -2.05 22.21 4.35
CA ALA A 183 -2.71 22.29 5.66
C ALA A 183 -3.80 21.21 5.81
N ASP A 184 -3.48 19.97 5.45
CA ASP A 184 -4.33 18.82 5.71
C ASP A 184 -4.11 18.35 7.16
N ILE A 185 -4.84 18.98 8.09
CA ILE A 185 -4.62 18.83 9.52
C ILE A 185 -5.87 18.25 10.18
N ILE A 186 -5.67 17.24 11.02
CA ILE A 186 -6.70 16.73 11.92
C ILE A 186 -6.32 17.06 13.37
N VAL A 187 -7.32 17.27 14.20
CA VAL A 187 -7.16 17.43 15.64
C VAL A 187 -7.94 16.31 16.32
N MET A 188 -7.26 15.53 17.15
CA MET A 188 -7.86 14.42 17.87
C MET A 188 -7.99 14.73 19.36
N ASP A 189 -9.17 14.48 19.95
CA ASP A 189 -9.38 14.54 21.39
C ASP A 189 -9.03 13.18 22.01
N TYR A 190 -7.74 12.95 22.23
CA TYR A 190 -7.24 11.72 22.79
C TYR A 190 -6.89 11.88 24.28
N LYS A 191 -7.54 11.11 25.13
CA LYS A 191 -7.39 11.14 26.59
C LYS A 191 -6.88 9.80 27.14
N PRO A 192 -5.58 9.51 27.01
CA PRO A 192 -5.02 8.26 27.53
C PRO A 192 -5.09 8.21 29.06
N PHE A 193 -5.22 7.00 29.61
CA PHE A 193 -5.14 6.78 31.07
C PHE A 193 -3.75 7.08 31.63
N THR A 194 -2.72 6.96 30.80
CA THR A 194 -1.33 7.27 31.15
C THR A 194 -0.92 8.57 30.48
N PRO A 195 -0.27 9.51 31.19
CA PRO A 195 0.22 10.74 30.59
C PRO A 195 1.13 10.48 29.38
N PHE A 196 0.99 11.29 28.34
CA PHE A 196 1.84 11.24 27.16
C PHE A 196 3.29 11.56 27.49
N SER A 197 4.21 10.79 26.93
CA SER A 197 5.64 11.09 26.89
C SER A 197 6.26 10.51 25.62
N ASP A 198 7.46 10.97 25.28
CA ASP A 198 8.23 10.42 24.15
C ASP A 198 8.55 8.93 24.33
N GLU A 199 8.52 8.43 25.57
CA GLU A 199 8.83 7.04 25.90
C GLU A 199 7.66 6.08 25.72
N ASN A 200 6.41 6.59 25.71
CA ASN A 200 5.23 5.73 25.69
C ASN A 200 4.25 5.96 24.54
N ILE A 201 4.47 7.01 23.73
CA ILE A 201 3.55 7.36 22.64
C ILE A 201 3.36 6.20 21.65
N ASP A 202 4.42 5.47 21.33
CA ASP A 202 4.35 4.32 20.42
C ASP A 202 3.44 3.23 20.99
N CYS A 203 3.60 2.90 22.27
CA CYS A 203 2.75 1.92 22.94
C CYS A 203 1.30 2.37 22.99
N LEU A 204 1.06 3.66 23.28
CA LEU A 204 -0.29 4.21 23.34
C LEU A 204 -1.00 4.17 21.99
N LEU A 205 -0.29 4.41 20.87
CA LEU A 205 -0.87 4.39 19.54
C LEU A 205 -1.47 3.02 19.15
N TYR A 206 -0.79 1.90 19.47
CA TYR A 206 -1.29 0.59 19.06
C TYR A 206 -2.06 -0.17 20.17
N THR A 207 -2.03 0.29 21.42
CA THR A 207 -2.76 -0.33 22.52
C THR A 207 -4.09 0.37 22.84
N SER A 208 -4.25 1.61 22.39
CA SER A 208 -5.48 2.36 22.61
C SER A 208 -6.62 1.86 21.73
N PRO A 209 -7.86 1.94 22.21
CA PRO A 209 -8.98 1.92 21.30
C PRO A 209 -8.85 3.11 20.35
N SER A 210 -9.27 2.90 19.11
CA SER A 210 -9.33 3.97 18.13
C SER A 210 -10.20 5.11 18.63
N PRO A 211 -9.83 6.37 18.43
CA PRO A 211 -10.61 7.51 18.87
C PRO A 211 -11.96 7.65 18.19
#